data_d0de953633da04f647bb7e24b318660a
#
_entry.id   d0de953633da04f647bb7e24b318660a
#
_cell.length_a   1.000
_cell.length_b   1.000
_cell.length_c   1.000
_cell.angle_alpha   90.00
_cell.angle_beta   90.00
_cell.angle_gamma   90.00
#
_symmetry.space_group_name_H-M   'P 1'
#
loop_
_entity.id
_entity.type
_entity.pdbx_description
1 polymer ?
#
loop_
_entity_poly.entity_id
_entity_poly.type
_entity_poly.pdbx_seq_one_letter_code
_entity_poly.pdbx_strand_id
1 'polypeptide(L)'
;GLFAIAEFLALISGGIDVSFPALASLSAYATTKMLLDMGYEGNVLLAFVIAVAIGALLGAFNGFFIGYLNLNAMIVTLGSASIFQGFMQGALRANQLSVIPSGMKTFGTASFITATNKVNGLTSILPYTFIILVVVCAAVHFLLRYTLFGRGIYAIGGNAQSAHTAGFHVKRTKFVIYIIIGMIASASGICRVCMMQQCHPTNMLGMEMNIIAGVVLGGVALTGGAGTLTGCMLGTF
;
A
#
# COMPACT_ATOMS: atom_id res chain seq x y z
N GLY A 1 5.14 7.65 2.22
CA GLY A 1 3.78 8.22 2.13
C GLY A 1 2.72 7.18 1.74
N LEU A 2 2.77 6.54 0.54
CA LEU A 2 1.73 5.59 0.11
C LEU A 2 1.57 4.40 1.07
N PHE A 3 2.64 3.79 1.54
CA PHE A 3 2.58 2.74 2.55
C PHE A 3 1.98 3.22 3.86
N ALA A 4 2.26 4.47 4.24
CA ALA A 4 1.67 5.05 5.44
C ALA A 4 0.15 5.21 5.32
N ILE A 5 -0.36 5.52 4.12
CA ILE A 5 -1.81 5.59 3.87
C ILE A 5 -2.44 4.19 3.98
N ALA A 6 -1.77 3.15 3.45
CA ALA A 6 -2.25 1.77 3.57
C ALA A 6 -2.35 1.35 5.05
N GLU A 7 -1.28 1.58 5.83
CA GLU A 7 -1.26 1.26 7.26
C GLU A 7 -2.21 2.14 8.08
N PHE A 8 -2.35 3.43 7.74
CA PHE A 8 -3.33 4.32 8.36
C PHE A 8 -4.75 3.75 8.26
N LEU A 9 -5.13 3.23 7.09
CA LEU A 9 -6.44 2.61 6.89
C LEU A 9 -6.61 1.35 7.73
N ALA A 10 -5.56 0.54 7.88
CA ALA A 10 -5.57 -0.63 8.76
C ALA A 10 -5.78 -0.22 10.21
N LEU A 11 -4.96 0.72 10.71
CA LEU A 11 -5.02 1.19 12.10
C LEU A 11 -6.37 1.79 12.46
N ILE A 12 -6.90 2.73 11.65
CA ILE A 12 -8.20 3.34 11.96
C ILE A 12 -9.36 2.34 11.94
N SER A 13 -9.21 1.19 11.25
CA SER A 13 -10.21 0.11 11.25
C SER A 13 -10.11 -0.82 12.47
N GLY A 14 -9.16 -0.57 13.37
CA GLY A 14 -8.92 -1.39 14.57
C GLY A 14 -8.05 -2.61 14.31
N GLY A 15 -7.18 -2.60 13.30
CA GLY A 15 -6.22 -3.65 13.01
C GLY A 15 -4.84 -3.10 12.71
N ILE A 16 -3.80 -3.87 12.99
CA ILE A 16 -2.43 -3.60 12.55
C ILE A 16 -2.14 -4.53 11.37
N ASP A 17 -1.73 -3.98 10.24
CA ASP A 17 -1.31 -4.78 9.08
C ASP A 17 0.22 -4.78 8.98
N VAL A 18 0.81 -5.96 9.13
CA VAL A 18 2.26 -6.14 8.97
C VAL A 18 2.60 -6.74 7.60
N SER A 19 1.58 -7.12 6.82
CA SER A 19 1.76 -7.81 5.55
C SER A 19 1.96 -6.88 4.35
N PHE A 20 1.60 -5.59 4.47
CA PHE A 20 1.59 -4.67 3.31
C PHE A 20 2.93 -4.58 2.55
N PRO A 21 4.12 -4.64 3.18
CA PRO A 21 5.37 -4.61 2.41
C PRO A 21 5.65 -5.91 1.67
N ALA A 22 5.32 -7.05 2.30
CA ALA A 22 5.44 -8.36 1.66
C ALA A 22 4.47 -8.51 0.48
N LEU A 23 3.22 -8.05 0.67
CA LEU A 23 2.19 -7.97 -0.36
C LEU A 23 2.64 -7.07 -1.53
N ALA A 24 3.17 -5.89 -1.22
CA ALA A 24 3.70 -4.97 -2.22
C ALA A 24 4.88 -5.55 -2.98
N SER A 25 5.81 -6.23 -2.27
CA SER A 25 6.96 -6.90 -2.89
C SER A 25 6.51 -8.01 -3.84
N LEU A 26 5.59 -8.87 -3.40
CA LEU A 26 5.07 -9.97 -4.22
C LEU A 26 4.33 -9.44 -5.45
N SER A 27 3.42 -8.49 -5.29
CA SER A 27 2.65 -7.93 -6.40
C SER A 27 3.53 -7.20 -7.41
N ALA A 28 4.48 -6.38 -6.94
CA ALA A 28 5.40 -5.66 -7.81
C ALA A 28 6.36 -6.61 -8.54
N TYR A 29 6.89 -7.63 -7.83
CA TYR A 29 7.78 -8.62 -8.42
C TYR A 29 7.07 -9.48 -9.47
N ALA A 30 5.90 -10.04 -9.13
CA ALA A 30 5.11 -10.85 -10.05
C ALA A 30 4.74 -10.06 -11.31
N THR A 31 4.31 -8.81 -11.15
CA THR A 31 3.98 -7.92 -12.26
C THR A 31 5.20 -7.63 -13.13
N THR A 32 6.32 -7.23 -12.53
CA THR A 32 7.55 -6.90 -13.29
C THR A 32 8.06 -8.11 -14.06
N LYS A 33 8.11 -9.28 -13.41
CA LYS A 33 8.52 -10.51 -14.04
C LYS A 33 7.61 -10.91 -15.20
N MET A 34 6.28 -10.87 -14.98
CA MET A 34 5.30 -11.19 -16.02
C MET A 34 5.45 -10.29 -17.25
N LEU A 35 5.64 -8.98 -17.04
CA LEU A 35 5.84 -8.03 -18.15
C LEU A 35 7.16 -8.28 -18.91
N LEU A 36 8.23 -8.63 -18.18
CA LEU A 36 9.50 -9.00 -18.81
C LEU A 36 9.40 -10.29 -19.63
N ASP A 37 8.75 -11.32 -19.08
CA ASP A 37 8.55 -12.61 -19.75
C ASP A 37 7.67 -12.46 -21.01
N MET A 38 6.75 -11.49 -21.01
CA MET A 38 5.93 -11.13 -22.17
C MET A 38 6.65 -10.21 -23.18
N GLY A 39 7.87 -9.75 -22.88
CA GLY A 39 8.58 -8.77 -23.68
C GLY A 39 7.85 -7.42 -23.82
N TYR A 40 7.03 -7.07 -22.81
CA TYR A 40 6.22 -5.86 -22.86
C TYR A 40 7.06 -4.61 -22.57
N GLU A 41 7.15 -3.73 -23.53
CA GLU A 41 7.86 -2.45 -23.41
C GLU A 41 6.95 -1.22 -23.45
N GLY A 42 5.65 -1.43 -23.30
CA GLY A 42 4.64 -0.37 -23.41
C GLY A 42 4.48 0.48 -22.16
N ASN A 43 3.32 1.12 -22.03
CA ASN A 43 3.04 2.08 -20.98
C ASN A 43 3.03 1.45 -19.57
N VAL A 44 3.56 2.18 -18.59
CA VAL A 44 3.55 1.82 -17.16
C VAL A 44 2.15 1.56 -16.59
N LEU A 45 1.10 2.08 -17.21
CA LEU A 45 -0.28 1.92 -16.76
C LEU A 45 -0.67 0.44 -16.61
N LEU A 46 -0.23 -0.42 -17.54
CA LEU A 46 -0.50 -1.86 -17.48
C LEU A 46 0.15 -2.48 -16.23
N ALA A 47 1.37 -2.04 -15.88
CA ALA A 47 2.05 -2.50 -14.65
C ALA A 47 1.24 -2.13 -13.40
N PHE A 48 0.69 -0.90 -13.33
CA PHE A 48 -0.19 -0.49 -12.23
C PHE A 48 -1.47 -1.32 -12.17
N VAL A 49 -2.14 -1.53 -13.30
CA VAL A 49 -3.40 -2.31 -13.36
C VAL A 49 -3.16 -3.74 -12.88
N ILE A 50 -2.13 -4.43 -13.37
CA ILE A 50 -1.82 -5.80 -12.97
C ILE A 50 -1.43 -5.86 -11.49
N ALA A 51 -0.54 -4.98 -11.03
CA ALA A 51 -0.11 -4.98 -9.63
C ALA A 51 -1.26 -4.68 -8.68
N VAL A 52 -2.12 -3.71 -9.00
CA VAL A 52 -3.29 -3.37 -8.19
C VAL A 52 -4.29 -4.53 -8.17
N ALA A 53 -4.50 -5.23 -9.28
CA ALA A 53 -5.34 -6.43 -9.33
C ALA A 53 -4.80 -7.56 -8.44
N ILE A 54 -3.49 -7.84 -8.53
CA ILE A 54 -2.83 -8.81 -7.64
C ILE A 54 -2.96 -8.35 -6.18
N GLY A 55 -2.70 -7.08 -5.90
CA GLY A 55 -2.83 -6.50 -4.57
C GLY A 55 -4.23 -6.57 -4.01
N ALA A 56 -5.26 -6.36 -4.84
CA ALA A 56 -6.66 -6.53 -4.45
C ALA A 56 -6.96 -7.99 -4.06
N LEU A 57 -6.44 -8.97 -4.80
CA LEU A 57 -6.60 -10.40 -4.49
C LEU A 57 -5.90 -10.77 -3.17
N LEU A 58 -4.66 -10.33 -2.97
CA LEU A 58 -3.92 -10.58 -1.73
C LEU A 58 -4.55 -9.85 -0.54
N GLY A 59 -5.05 -8.63 -0.74
CA GLY A 59 -5.81 -7.88 0.24
C GLY A 59 -7.15 -8.56 0.56
N ALA A 60 -7.84 -9.12 -0.44
CA ALA A 60 -9.06 -9.91 -0.23
C ALA A 60 -8.79 -11.18 0.59
N PHE A 61 -7.62 -11.82 0.38
CA PHE A 61 -7.18 -12.95 1.21
C PHE A 61 -7.12 -12.55 2.69
N ASN A 62 -6.40 -11.48 3.03
CA ASN A 62 -6.33 -10.96 4.40
C ASN A 62 -7.72 -10.54 4.91
N GLY A 63 -8.47 -9.81 4.08
CA GLY A 63 -9.80 -9.34 4.42
C GLY A 63 -10.81 -10.45 4.70
N PHE A 64 -10.67 -11.60 4.06
CA PHE A 64 -11.50 -12.76 4.31
C PHE A 64 -11.28 -13.30 5.74
N PHE A 65 -10.05 -13.52 6.15
CA PHE A 65 -9.73 -14.02 7.49
C PHE A 65 -10.08 -13.00 8.58
N ILE A 66 -9.81 -11.73 8.35
CA ILE A 66 -10.03 -10.67 9.35
C ILE A 66 -11.51 -10.25 9.39
N GLY A 67 -12.16 -10.13 8.24
CA GLY A 67 -13.53 -9.65 8.16
C GLY A 67 -14.58 -10.74 8.41
N TYR A 68 -14.49 -11.87 7.73
CA TYR A 68 -15.49 -12.93 7.81
C TYR A 68 -15.22 -13.93 8.95
N LEU A 69 -13.98 -14.36 9.14
CA LEU A 69 -13.61 -15.27 10.23
C LEU A 69 -13.32 -14.54 11.54
N ASN A 70 -13.31 -13.19 11.52
CA ASN A 70 -13.10 -12.34 12.70
C ASN A 70 -11.82 -12.67 13.48
N LEU A 71 -10.76 -13.08 12.76
CA LEU A 71 -9.45 -13.36 13.36
C LEU A 71 -8.71 -12.05 13.65
N ASN A 72 -7.77 -12.11 14.60
CA ASN A 72 -6.94 -10.95 14.93
C ASN A 72 -6.10 -10.53 13.72
N ALA A 73 -6.19 -9.24 13.35
CA ALA A 73 -5.54 -8.69 12.16
C ALA A 73 -4.02 -8.89 12.18
N MET A 74 -3.35 -8.62 13.33
CA MET A 74 -1.91 -8.75 13.44
C MET A 74 -1.44 -10.19 13.23
N ILE A 75 -2.17 -11.18 13.78
CA ILE A 75 -1.82 -12.61 13.61
C ILE A 75 -1.99 -13.04 12.17
N VAL A 76 -3.11 -12.64 11.53
CA VAL A 76 -3.38 -12.95 10.12
C VAL A 76 -2.33 -12.34 9.23
N THR A 77 -1.99 -11.06 9.44
CA THR A 77 -1.07 -10.33 8.56
C THR A 77 0.38 -10.77 8.74
N LEU A 78 0.80 -11.18 9.94
CA LEU A 78 2.10 -11.83 10.14
C LEU A 78 2.19 -13.17 9.41
N GLY A 79 1.13 -13.99 9.52
CA GLY A 79 1.07 -15.27 8.80
C GLY A 79 1.05 -15.09 7.29
N SER A 80 0.23 -14.16 6.78
CA SER A 80 0.16 -13.89 5.34
C SER A 80 1.45 -13.26 4.80
N ALA A 81 2.13 -12.41 5.57
CA ALA A 81 3.44 -11.88 5.18
C ALA A 81 4.44 -13.02 4.94
N SER A 82 4.48 -14.01 5.83
CA SER A 82 5.34 -15.20 5.68
C SER A 82 4.94 -16.04 4.46
N ILE A 83 3.64 -16.21 4.21
CA ILE A 83 3.12 -16.92 3.02
C ILE A 83 3.54 -16.18 1.75
N PHE A 84 3.36 -14.85 1.67
CA PHE A 84 3.71 -14.06 0.49
C PHE A 84 5.21 -14.08 0.21
N GLN A 85 6.04 -14.00 1.27
CA GLN A 85 7.50 -14.14 1.15
C GLN A 85 7.89 -15.55 0.70
N GLY A 86 7.32 -16.58 1.31
CA GLY A 86 7.59 -17.98 0.94
C GLY A 86 7.17 -18.29 -0.50
N PHE A 87 6.03 -17.78 -0.94
CA PHE A 87 5.59 -17.93 -2.34
C PHE A 87 6.53 -17.22 -3.32
N MET A 88 6.97 -16.00 -2.98
CA MET A 88 7.90 -15.25 -3.81
C MET A 88 9.25 -15.97 -3.95
N GLN A 89 9.80 -16.50 -2.86
CA GLN A 89 11.09 -17.19 -2.86
C GLN A 89 11.00 -18.61 -3.44
N GLY A 90 9.97 -19.36 -3.05
CA GLY A 90 9.80 -20.77 -3.45
C GLY A 90 9.23 -20.94 -4.84
N ALA A 91 8.03 -20.39 -5.11
CA ALA A 91 7.34 -20.60 -6.39
C ALA A 91 7.90 -19.70 -7.51
N LEU A 92 8.15 -18.43 -7.23
CA LEU A 92 8.68 -17.50 -8.23
C LEU A 92 10.21 -17.55 -8.34
N ARG A 93 10.91 -18.26 -7.42
CA ARG A 93 12.37 -18.30 -7.33
C ARG A 93 12.97 -16.90 -7.48
N ALA A 94 12.44 -15.95 -6.72
CA ALA A 94 12.66 -14.54 -6.93
C ALA A 94 14.13 -14.15 -6.73
N ASN A 95 14.76 -13.76 -7.83
CA ASN A 95 16.07 -13.16 -7.87
C ASN A 95 15.93 -11.67 -8.17
N GLN A 96 16.99 -10.90 -7.94
CA GLN A 96 17.00 -9.50 -8.32
C GLN A 96 16.84 -9.36 -9.84
N LEU A 97 15.84 -8.57 -10.26
CA LEU A 97 15.65 -8.15 -11.64
C LEU A 97 16.34 -6.81 -11.84
N SER A 98 17.50 -6.80 -12.45
CA SER A 98 18.29 -5.58 -12.74
C SER A 98 17.74 -4.81 -13.94
N VAL A 99 16.88 -5.44 -14.73
CA VAL A 99 16.19 -4.82 -15.87
C VAL A 99 14.71 -4.79 -15.57
N ILE A 100 14.08 -3.68 -15.88
CA ILE A 100 12.61 -3.49 -15.77
C ILE A 100 12.09 -3.04 -17.14
N PRO A 101 10.80 -3.24 -17.46
CA PRO A 101 10.19 -2.78 -18.71
C PRO A 101 10.45 -1.28 -18.96
N SER A 102 10.68 -0.92 -20.22
CA SER A 102 11.06 0.45 -20.62
C SER A 102 10.04 1.51 -20.17
N GLY A 103 8.75 1.21 -20.22
CA GLY A 103 7.71 2.11 -19.72
C GLY A 103 7.79 2.38 -18.22
N MET A 104 8.17 1.38 -17.41
CA MET A 104 8.39 1.57 -15.97
C MET A 104 9.65 2.39 -15.70
N LYS A 105 10.71 2.18 -16.49
CA LYS A 105 11.95 2.94 -16.41
C LYS A 105 11.73 4.41 -16.75
N THR A 106 11.06 4.69 -17.86
CA THR A 106 10.72 6.06 -18.28
C THR A 106 9.88 6.77 -17.24
N PHE A 107 8.87 6.10 -16.65
CA PHE A 107 8.05 6.67 -15.60
C PHE A 107 8.85 6.99 -14.32
N GLY A 108 9.79 6.12 -13.95
CA GLY A 108 10.63 6.31 -12.75
C GLY A 108 11.62 7.47 -12.85
N THR A 109 12.07 7.78 -14.07
CA THR A 109 12.99 8.91 -14.34
C THR A 109 12.27 10.20 -14.69
N ALA A 110 11.00 10.12 -15.07
CA ALA A 110 10.23 11.28 -15.46
C ALA A 110 9.90 12.17 -14.26
N SER A 111 10.08 13.47 -14.43
CA SER A 111 9.81 14.49 -13.42
C SER A 111 8.77 15.48 -13.92
N PHE A 112 7.89 15.90 -13.03
CA PHE A 112 6.87 16.90 -13.31
C PHE A 112 7.44 18.33 -13.21
N ILE A 113 8.32 18.55 -12.21
CA ILE A 113 9.00 19.84 -12.02
C ILE A 113 10.49 19.56 -11.81
N THR A 114 11.32 20.29 -12.51
CA THR A 114 12.76 20.34 -12.31
C THR A 114 13.16 21.75 -11.89
N ALA A 115 13.72 21.90 -10.69
CA ALA A 115 14.26 23.17 -10.22
C ALA A 115 15.77 23.05 -10.10
N THR A 116 16.51 23.83 -10.88
CA THR A 116 17.97 23.89 -10.79
C THR A 116 18.40 25.07 -9.94
N ASN A 117 19.14 24.80 -8.87
CA ASN A 117 19.73 25.84 -8.06
C ASN A 117 20.83 26.54 -8.84
N LYS A 118 20.66 27.83 -9.09
CA LYS A 118 21.61 28.66 -9.89
C LYS A 118 22.97 28.82 -9.22
N VAL A 119 23.08 28.59 -7.91
CA VAL A 119 24.33 28.77 -7.15
C VAL A 119 25.19 27.51 -7.16
N ASN A 120 24.57 26.35 -6.97
CA ASN A 120 25.27 25.08 -6.76
C ASN A 120 25.09 24.09 -7.94
N GLY A 121 24.34 24.44 -8.97
CA GLY A 121 24.05 23.55 -10.10
C GLY A 121 23.24 22.29 -9.75
N LEU A 122 22.83 22.14 -8.47
CA LEU A 122 22.04 21.00 -8.03
C LEU A 122 20.60 21.06 -8.55
N THR A 123 20.16 19.98 -9.16
CA THR A 123 18.82 19.85 -9.69
C THR A 123 17.94 19.08 -8.72
N SER A 124 16.87 19.71 -8.23
CA SER A 124 15.81 19.04 -7.48
C SER A 124 14.71 18.64 -8.45
N ILE A 125 14.27 17.39 -8.37
CA ILE A 125 13.23 16.85 -9.24
C ILE A 125 12.02 16.44 -8.41
N LEU A 126 10.82 16.77 -8.88
CA LEU A 126 9.56 16.26 -8.34
C LEU A 126 9.07 15.13 -9.26
N PRO A 127 9.18 13.86 -8.84
CA PRO A 127 8.84 12.72 -9.69
C PRO A 127 7.31 12.58 -9.88
N TYR A 128 6.88 11.95 -10.97
CA TYR A 128 5.46 11.64 -11.21
C TYR A 128 4.82 10.78 -10.11
N THR A 129 5.61 9.99 -9.37
CA THR A 129 5.13 9.22 -8.22
C THR A 129 4.52 10.10 -7.12
N PHE A 130 4.92 11.37 -7.04
CA PHE A 130 4.31 12.34 -6.12
C PHE A 130 2.86 12.65 -6.50
N ILE A 131 2.55 12.71 -7.79
CA ILE A 131 1.18 12.93 -8.27
C ILE A 131 0.29 11.75 -7.82
N ILE A 132 0.80 10.51 -7.93
CA ILE A 132 0.07 9.33 -7.46
C ILE A 132 -0.21 9.43 -5.95
N LEU A 133 0.77 9.88 -5.17
CA LEU A 133 0.57 10.10 -3.73
C LEU A 133 -0.56 11.10 -3.47
N VAL A 134 -0.54 12.24 -4.17
CA VAL A 134 -1.58 13.28 -4.01
C VAL A 134 -2.96 12.75 -4.41
N VAL A 135 -3.06 12.03 -5.52
CA VAL A 135 -4.32 11.43 -5.99
C VAL A 135 -4.86 10.41 -4.99
N VAL A 136 -4.00 9.52 -4.46
CA VAL A 136 -4.40 8.54 -3.44
C VAL A 136 -4.80 9.22 -2.14
N CYS A 137 -4.07 10.25 -1.68
CA CYS A 137 -4.45 11.06 -0.52
C CYS A 137 -5.82 11.69 -0.70
N ALA A 138 -6.08 12.31 -1.86
CA ALA A 138 -7.36 12.94 -2.16
C ALA A 138 -8.50 11.91 -2.19
N ALA A 139 -8.28 10.76 -2.83
CA ALA A 139 -9.27 9.68 -2.89
C ALA A 139 -9.60 9.10 -1.52
N VAL A 140 -8.57 8.84 -0.68
CA VAL A 140 -8.75 8.32 0.68
C VAL A 140 -9.39 9.38 1.57
N HIS A 141 -8.99 10.65 1.45
CA HIS A 141 -9.63 11.75 2.18
C HIS A 141 -11.13 11.84 1.84
N PHE A 142 -11.46 11.80 0.54
CA PHE A 142 -12.86 11.82 0.10
C PHE A 142 -13.63 10.62 0.63
N LEU A 143 -13.07 9.42 0.51
CA LEU A 143 -13.67 8.18 1.00
C LEU A 143 -13.96 8.25 2.51
N LEU A 144 -12.99 8.71 3.31
CA LEU A 144 -13.13 8.74 4.77
C LEU A 144 -14.10 9.84 5.23
N ARG A 145 -14.07 11.02 4.61
CA ARG A 145 -14.83 12.19 5.10
C ARG A 145 -16.25 12.26 4.56
N TYR A 146 -16.46 11.85 3.30
CA TYR A 146 -17.72 12.10 2.60
C TYR A 146 -18.57 10.85 2.37
N THR A 147 -18.09 9.64 2.72
CA THR A 147 -18.87 8.42 2.52
C THR A 147 -19.34 7.77 3.82
N LEU A 148 -20.44 7.02 3.73
CA LEU A 148 -20.93 6.16 4.84
C LEU A 148 -19.90 5.07 5.17
N PHE A 149 -19.17 4.59 4.16
CA PHE A 149 -18.12 3.59 4.33
C PHE A 149 -17.00 4.12 5.22
N GLY A 150 -16.52 5.35 4.97
CA GLY A 150 -15.49 5.98 5.80
C GLY A 150 -15.93 6.17 7.26
N ARG A 151 -17.16 6.64 7.48
CA ARG A 151 -17.74 6.73 8.84
C ARG A 151 -17.82 5.36 9.52
N GLY A 152 -18.15 4.31 8.75
CA GLY A 152 -18.17 2.93 9.22
C GLY A 152 -16.79 2.44 9.66
N ILE A 153 -15.71 2.80 8.95
CA ILE A 153 -14.34 2.44 9.31
C ILE A 153 -13.99 2.98 10.71
N TYR A 154 -14.20 4.27 10.96
CA TYR A 154 -13.93 4.88 12.26
C TYR A 154 -14.79 4.28 13.38
N ALA A 155 -16.08 4.06 13.11
CA ALA A 155 -17.00 3.45 14.08
C ALA A 155 -16.55 2.02 14.46
N ILE A 156 -16.18 1.20 13.48
CA ILE A 156 -15.74 -0.19 13.67
C ILE A 156 -14.42 -0.22 14.43
N GLY A 157 -13.47 0.66 14.08
CA GLY A 157 -12.19 0.75 14.77
C GLY A 157 -12.33 1.17 16.23
N GLY A 158 -13.27 2.06 16.54
CA GLY A 158 -13.55 2.47 17.93
C GLY A 158 -14.22 1.38 18.75
N ASN A 159 -15.30 0.80 18.24
CA ASN A 159 -15.97 -0.34 18.87
C ASN A 159 -16.82 -1.08 17.82
N ALA A 160 -16.37 -2.26 17.42
CA ALA A 160 -17.04 -3.07 16.40
C ALA A 160 -18.45 -3.51 16.82
N GLN A 161 -18.70 -3.78 18.10
CA GLN A 161 -20.01 -4.18 18.61
C GLN A 161 -21.00 -3.04 18.54
N SER A 162 -20.60 -1.84 19.00
CA SER A 162 -21.43 -0.63 18.91
C SER A 162 -21.70 -0.22 17.47
N ALA A 163 -20.70 -0.35 16.58
CA ALA A 163 -20.87 -0.12 15.16
C ALA A 163 -21.89 -1.07 14.52
N HIS A 164 -21.86 -2.35 14.89
CA HIS A 164 -22.84 -3.34 14.45
C HIS A 164 -24.26 -2.96 14.90
N THR A 165 -24.42 -2.57 16.17
CA THR A 165 -25.73 -2.14 16.73
C THR A 165 -26.24 -0.88 16.01
N ALA A 166 -25.34 0.02 15.58
CA ALA A 166 -25.66 1.20 14.77
C ALA A 166 -25.97 0.91 13.30
N GLY A 167 -25.97 -0.36 12.88
CA GLY A 167 -26.33 -0.81 11.54
C GLY A 167 -25.18 -0.90 10.54
N PHE A 168 -23.92 -0.73 10.96
CA PHE A 168 -22.79 -0.91 10.06
C PHE A 168 -22.48 -2.39 9.81
N HIS A 169 -22.20 -2.75 8.57
CA HIS A 169 -21.83 -4.10 8.18
C HIS A 169 -20.34 -4.39 8.45
N VAL A 170 -19.98 -4.67 9.72
CA VAL A 170 -18.60 -4.84 10.18
C VAL A 170 -17.79 -5.79 9.29
N LYS A 171 -18.32 -6.99 9.00
CA LYS A 171 -17.63 -7.99 8.18
C LYS A 171 -17.29 -7.48 6.77
N ARG A 172 -18.28 -6.90 6.08
CA ARG A 172 -18.09 -6.36 4.72
C ARG A 172 -17.13 -5.17 4.72
N THR A 173 -17.26 -4.28 5.69
CA THR A 173 -16.38 -3.10 5.79
C THR A 173 -14.93 -3.52 6.00
N LYS A 174 -14.66 -4.46 6.93
CA LYS A 174 -13.32 -4.98 7.13
C LYS A 174 -12.78 -5.68 5.88
N PHE A 175 -13.58 -6.48 5.20
CA PHE A 175 -13.18 -7.13 3.96
C PHE A 175 -12.76 -6.13 2.88
N VAL A 176 -13.60 -5.13 2.61
CA VAL A 176 -13.35 -4.13 1.57
C VAL A 176 -12.15 -3.25 1.90
N ILE A 177 -11.97 -2.88 3.18
CA ILE A 177 -10.81 -2.04 3.56
C ILE A 177 -9.49 -2.75 3.32
N TYR A 178 -9.39 -4.07 3.61
CA TYR A 178 -8.17 -4.82 3.32
C TYR A 178 -7.90 -4.98 1.81
N ILE A 179 -8.93 -5.02 0.98
CA ILE A 179 -8.77 -4.93 -0.48
C ILE A 179 -8.16 -3.58 -0.87
N ILE A 180 -8.67 -2.48 -0.33
CA ILE A 180 -8.15 -1.13 -0.61
C ILE A 180 -6.70 -1.00 -0.13
N ILE A 181 -6.38 -1.51 1.07
CA ILE A 181 -5.02 -1.55 1.60
C ILE A 181 -4.08 -2.29 0.63
N GLY A 182 -4.49 -3.47 0.16
CA GLY A 182 -3.73 -4.26 -0.81
C GLY A 182 -3.50 -3.53 -2.14
N MET A 183 -4.51 -2.83 -2.64
CA MET A 183 -4.41 -2.01 -3.86
C MET A 183 -3.40 -0.87 -3.68
N ILE A 184 -3.47 -0.12 -2.59
CA ILE A 184 -2.56 1.01 -2.31
C ILE A 184 -1.13 0.50 -2.08
N ALA A 185 -0.96 -0.58 -1.32
CA ALA A 185 0.34 -1.19 -1.07
C ALA A 185 1.01 -1.65 -2.36
N SER A 186 0.27 -2.30 -3.25
CA SER A 186 0.77 -2.76 -4.56
C SER A 186 1.14 -1.61 -5.49
N ALA A 187 0.32 -0.57 -5.54
CA ALA A 187 0.65 0.65 -6.29
C ALA A 187 1.94 1.30 -5.75
N SER A 188 2.12 1.32 -4.42
CA SER A 188 3.36 1.78 -3.78
C SER A 188 4.57 0.94 -4.18
N GLY A 189 4.38 -0.40 -4.28
CA GLY A 189 5.42 -1.32 -4.73
C GLY A 189 5.91 -1.00 -6.15
N ILE A 190 4.99 -0.79 -7.09
CA ILE A 190 5.34 -0.40 -8.48
C ILE A 190 6.04 0.96 -8.50
N CYS A 191 5.54 1.96 -7.77
CA CYS A 191 6.23 3.26 -7.67
C CYS A 191 7.68 3.09 -7.21
N ARG A 192 7.92 2.24 -6.20
CA ARG A 192 9.28 1.98 -5.69
C ARG A 192 10.16 1.28 -6.72
N VAL A 193 9.65 0.27 -7.42
CA VAL A 193 10.39 -0.43 -8.50
C VAL A 193 10.76 0.55 -9.61
N CYS A 194 9.84 1.39 -10.05
CA CYS A 194 10.09 2.41 -11.06
C CYS A 194 11.18 3.41 -10.61
N MET A 195 11.11 3.90 -9.36
CA MET A 195 12.10 4.85 -8.83
C MET A 195 13.48 4.24 -8.64
N MET A 196 13.55 2.97 -8.22
CA MET A 196 14.82 2.24 -8.03
C MET A 196 15.40 1.69 -9.34
N GLN A 197 14.61 1.64 -10.41
CA GLN A 197 14.93 1.06 -11.72
C GLN A 197 15.39 -0.40 -11.65
N GLN A 198 15.03 -1.09 -10.59
CA GLN A 198 15.29 -2.50 -10.34
C GLN A 198 14.20 -3.09 -9.46
N CYS A 199 13.96 -4.37 -9.57
CA CYS A 199 13.03 -5.08 -8.71
C CYS A 199 13.78 -6.11 -7.86
N HIS A 200 13.85 -5.86 -6.55
CA HIS A 200 14.45 -6.77 -5.59
C HIS A 200 13.36 -7.36 -4.69
N PRO A 201 13.30 -8.68 -4.54
CA PRO A 201 12.20 -9.33 -3.82
C PRO A 201 12.10 -8.94 -2.34
N THR A 202 13.19 -8.56 -1.70
CA THR A 202 13.22 -8.25 -0.26
C THR A 202 13.39 -6.77 0.07
N ASN A 203 13.45 -5.87 -0.91
CA ASN A 203 13.77 -4.45 -0.71
C ASN A 203 12.71 -3.68 0.11
N MET A 204 11.49 -4.18 0.23
CA MET A 204 10.42 -3.55 1.00
C MET A 204 10.20 -4.21 2.36
N LEU A 205 10.79 -5.39 2.60
CA LEU A 205 10.66 -6.10 3.86
C LEU A 205 11.46 -5.41 4.97
N GLY A 206 10.95 -5.45 6.19
CA GLY A 206 11.56 -4.80 7.35
C GLY A 206 11.22 -3.31 7.51
N MET A 207 10.38 -2.74 6.62
CA MET A 207 9.94 -1.34 6.73
C MET A 207 8.69 -1.18 7.61
N GLU A 208 8.05 -2.28 8.00
CA GLU A 208 6.76 -2.32 8.67
C GLU A 208 6.75 -1.45 9.92
N MET A 209 7.67 -1.72 10.84
CA MET A 209 7.72 -1.02 12.12
C MET A 209 8.01 0.47 11.98
N ASN A 210 8.87 0.86 11.05
CA ASN A 210 9.17 2.26 10.81
C ASN A 210 7.96 3.02 10.28
N ILE A 211 7.16 2.38 9.41
CA ILE A 211 5.96 2.99 8.84
C ILE A 211 4.87 3.09 9.91
N ILE A 212 4.64 2.01 10.68
CA ILE A 212 3.70 2.00 11.81
C ILE A 212 4.07 3.11 12.81
N ALA A 213 5.35 3.18 13.18
CA ALA A 213 5.83 4.22 14.10
C ALA A 213 5.56 5.63 13.57
N GLY A 214 5.85 5.89 12.29
CA GLY A 214 5.56 7.19 11.66
C GLY A 214 4.07 7.53 11.67
N VAL A 215 3.20 6.56 11.36
CA VAL A 215 1.73 6.76 11.37
C VAL A 215 1.23 7.05 12.78
N VAL A 216 1.75 6.33 13.78
CA VAL A 216 1.37 6.54 15.20
C VAL A 216 1.88 7.88 15.72
N LEU A 217 3.12 8.27 15.41
CA LEU A 217 3.66 9.59 15.72
C LEU A 217 2.81 10.71 15.09
N GLY A 218 2.18 10.44 13.94
CA GLY A 218 1.21 11.32 13.31
C GLY A 218 -0.14 11.42 14.05
N GLY A 219 -0.29 10.77 15.22
CA GLY A 219 -1.49 10.85 16.06
C GLY A 219 -2.58 9.84 15.69
N VAL A 220 -2.24 8.75 15.00
CA VAL A 220 -3.18 7.66 14.72
C VAL A 220 -3.15 6.66 15.87
N ALA A 221 -4.32 6.35 16.43
CA ALA A 221 -4.43 5.45 17.57
C ALA A 221 -4.22 3.99 17.16
N LEU A 222 -3.34 3.27 17.87
CA LEU A 222 -3.14 1.82 17.71
C LEU A 222 -4.38 1.00 18.05
N THR A 223 -5.23 1.54 18.93
CA THR A 223 -6.49 0.89 19.32
C THR A 223 -7.58 1.00 18.26
N GLY A 224 -7.38 1.82 17.25
CA GLY A 224 -8.34 2.08 16.19
C GLY A 224 -9.31 3.24 16.47
N GLY A 225 -10.10 3.58 15.47
CA GLY A 225 -11.20 4.55 15.57
C GLY A 225 -10.79 6.02 15.69
N ALA A 226 -9.51 6.34 15.79
CA ALA A 226 -9.03 7.72 15.91
C ALA A 226 -7.76 7.96 15.10
N GLY A 227 -7.68 9.11 14.45
CA GLY A 227 -6.56 9.54 13.62
C GLY A 227 -7.02 10.35 12.42
N THR A 228 -6.11 11.12 11.85
CA THR A 228 -6.35 11.93 10.64
C THR A 228 -5.33 11.61 9.56
N LEU A 229 -5.75 11.67 8.30
CA LEU A 229 -4.85 11.47 7.16
C LEU A 229 -3.74 12.52 7.14
N THR A 230 -4.06 13.77 7.48
CA THR A 230 -3.06 14.86 7.57
C THR A 230 -2.02 14.58 8.64
N GLY A 231 -2.45 14.11 9.83
CA GLY A 231 -1.55 13.71 10.90
C GLY A 231 -0.64 12.55 10.47
N CYS A 232 -1.21 11.50 9.86
CA CYS A 232 -0.45 10.37 9.30
C CYS A 232 0.64 10.84 8.32
N MET A 233 0.29 11.76 7.39
CA MET A 233 1.25 12.27 6.42
C MET A 233 2.38 13.08 7.09
N LEU A 234 2.04 13.95 8.06
CA LEU A 234 3.04 14.72 8.79
C LEU A 234 3.95 13.86 9.65
N GLY A 235 3.44 12.78 10.24
CA GLY A 235 4.25 11.86 11.05
C GLY A 235 5.19 10.97 10.23
N THR A 236 4.95 10.84 8.93
CA THR A 236 5.77 9.98 8.03
C THR A 236 6.73 10.77 7.14
N PHE A 237 6.68 12.09 7.13
CA PHE A 237 7.61 13.00 6.47
C PHE A 237 8.50 13.74 7.47
#